data_b5a3e5ba6f8d25de52610e9de44db10b
#
_entry.id   b5a3e5ba6f8d25de52610e9de44db10b
#
_cell.length_a   1.000
_cell.length_b   1.000
_cell.length_c   1.000
_cell.angle_alpha   90.00
_cell.angle_beta   90.00
_cell.angle_gamma   90.00
#
_symmetry.space_group_name_H-M   'P 1'
#
loop_
_entity.id
_entity.type
_entity.pdbx_description
1 polymer ?
#
loop_
_entity_poly.entity_id
_entity_poly.type
_entity_poly.pdbx_seq_one_letter_code
_entity_poly.pdbx_strand_id
1 'polypeptide(L)'
;MEQKKSEFNKVLNAWDVLVIAFGAMIGWGWVVSTGGWIEKGGVLGAAIGFVIGGIMIFFVGMTYAELTAAMPQCGGEHVFSYKAMGSTGSFICTWMIILGYVSVACFEACAFPTIITYLWPGFLKGYLYTVAGFDIYASWLIVAIVVAFLILSLIHISEPT
;
A
#
# COMPACT_ATOMS: atom_id res chain seq x y z
N MET A 1 -25.42 -23.47 -18.50
CA MET A 1 -24.71 -22.19 -18.61
C MET A 1 -23.25 -22.50 -18.78
N GLU A 2 -22.76 -22.42 -20.01
CA GLU A 2 -21.35 -22.60 -20.33
C GLU A 2 -20.54 -21.49 -19.67
N GLN A 3 -19.66 -21.83 -18.77
CA GLN A 3 -18.67 -20.88 -18.24
C GLN A 3 -17.75 -20.47 -19.37
N LYS A 4 -17.93 -19.27 -19.90
CA LYS A 4 -17.01 -18.65 -20.83
C LYS A 4 -15.65 -18.58 -20.13
N LYS A 5 -14.72 -19.47 -20.49
CA LYS A 5 -13.32 -19.41 -20.03
C LYS A 5 -12.80 -18.04 -20.40
N SER A 6 -12.48 -17.21 -19.43
CA SER A 6 -11.75 -15.98 -19.67
C SER A 6 -10.34 -16.40 -20.10
N GLU A 7 -10.03 -16.22 -21.37
CA GLU A 7 -8.72 -16.49 -21.94
C GLU A 7 -7.77 -15.34 -21.54
N PHE A 8 -7.25 -15.40 -20.31
CA PHE A 8 -6.10 -14.57 -19.97
C PHE A 8 -4.86 -15.16 -20.61
N ASN A 9 -4.22 -14.40 -21.47
CA ASN A 9 -2.90 -14.73 -21.94
C ASN A 9 -1.91 -14.67 -20.78
N LYS A 10 -1.21 -15.77 -20.50
CA LYS A 10 -0.14 -15.81 -19.50
C LYS A 10 1.07 -15.07 -20.03
N VAL A 11 1.16 -13.78 -19.75
CA VAL A 11 2.26 -12.89 -20.17
C VAL A 11 3.35 -12.83 -19.09
N LEU A 12 2.95 -12.95 -17.81
CA LEU A 12 3.84 -12.83 -16.66
C LEU A 12 4.32 -14.21 -16.20
N ASN A 13 5.61 -14.34 -15.94
CA ASN A 13 6.19 -15.49 -15.27
C ASN A 13 6.22 -15.30 -13.75
N ALA A 14 6.62 -16.33 -12.99
CA ALA A 14 6.64 -16.27 -11.53
C ALA A 14 7.63 -15.20 -10.99
N TRP A 15 8.73 -14.94 -11.69
CA TRP A 15 9.69 -13.91 -11.32
C TRP A 15 9.13 -12.52 -11.53
N ASP A 16 8.40 -12.28 -12.62
CA ASP A 16 7.77 -10.99 -12.88
C ASP A 16 6.75 -10.66 -11.79
N VAL A 17 5.92 -11.63 -11.41
CA VAL A 17 4.95 -11.47 -10.32
C VAL A 17 5.64 -11.19 -8.99
N LEU A 18 6.73 -11.91 -8.69
CA LEU A 18 7.50 -11.70 -7.45
C LEU A 18 8.11 -10.29 -7.40
N VAL A 19 8.71 -9.84 -8.50
CA VAL A 19 9.33 -8.49 -8.56
C VAL A 19 8.27 -7.39 -8.43
N ILE A 20 7.13 -7.54 -9.10
CA ILE A 20 6.02 -6.58 -9.00
C ILE A 20 5.46 -6.54 -7.57
N ALA A 21 5.22 -7.71 -6.96
CA ALA A 21 4.71 -7.81 -5.59
C ALA A 21 5.70 -7.21 -4.59
N PHE A 22 6.99 -7.50 -4.74
CA PHE A 22 8.04 -6.94 -3.89
C PHE A 22 8.11 -5.41 -4.02
N GLY A 23 8.08 -4.88 -5.25
CA GLY A 23 8.07 -3.44 -5.51
C GLY A 23 6.84 -2.74 -4.92
N ALA A 24 5.67 -3.40 -4.96
CA ALA A 24 4.45 -2.86 -4.36
C ALA A 24 4.48 -2.85 -2.82
N MET A 25 5.24 -3.75 -2.17
CA MET A 25 5.36 -3.81 -0.71
C MET A 25 6.38 -2.81 -0.16
N ILE A 26 7.43 -2.50 -0.91
CA ILE A 26 8.49 -1.60 -0.46
C ILE A 26 8.10 -0.16 -0.76
N GLY A 27 7.44 0.47 0.22
CA GLY A 27 7.18 1.91 0.23
C GLY A 27 8.13 2.65 1.18
N TRP A 28 7.97 3.96 1.28
CA TRP A 28 8.76 4.81 2.18
C TRP A 28 8.41 4.65 3.66
N GLY A 29 7.32 3.93 3.97
CA GLY A 29 6.82 3.76 5.33
C GLY A 29 7.84 3.19 6.30
N TRP A 30 8.62 2.19 5.88
CA TRP A 30 9.65 1.60 6.73
C TRP A 30 10.80 2.58 7.00
N VAL A 31 11.17 3.43 6.04
CA VAL A 31 12.24 4.44 6.20
C VAL A 31 11.85 5.47 7.25
N VAL A 32 10.61 5.98 7.18
CA VAL A 32 10.11 7.03 8.08
C VAL A 32 9.80 6.49 9.48
N SER A 33 9.24 5.28 9.57
CA SER A 33 8.72 4.74 10.83
C SER A 33 9.72 3.93 11.64
N THR A 34 10.79 3.41 11.02
CA THR A 34 11.76 2.51 11.69
C THR A 34 12.42 3.19 12.89
N GLY A 35 12.75 4.49 12.78
CA GLY A 35 13.32 5.25 13.91
C GLY A 35 12.40 5.22 15.13
N GLY A 36 11.12 5.48 14.96
CA GLY A 36 10.13 5.44 16.04
C GLY A 36 9.88 4.04 16.61
N TRP A 37 10.01 3.00 15.80
CA TRP A 37 9.92 1.62 16.28
C TRP A 37 11.11 1.22 17.14
N ILE A 38 12.31 1.64 16.75
CA ILE A 38 13.54 1.40 17.52
C ILE A 38 13.53 2.21 18.82
N GLU A 39 13.02 3.44 18.80
CA GLU A 39 12.90 4.28 19.98
C GLU A 39 11.97 3.67 21.04
N LYS A 40 10.83 3.13 20.60
CA LYS A 40 9.81 2.53 21.49
C LYS A 40 10.14 1.10 21.94
N GLY A 41 10.64 0.27 21.04
CA GLY A 41 10.83 -1.16 21.26
C GLY A 41 12.28 -1.59 21.41
N GLY A 42 13.23 -0.67 21.22
CA GLY A 42 14.64 -1.01 21.09
C GLY A 42 14.94 -1.76 19.78
N VAL A 43 16.20 -1.91 19.43
CA VAL A 43 16.64 -2.59 18.20
C VAL A 43 16.18 -4.05 18.18
N LEU A 44 16.31 -4.76 19.31
CA LEU A 44 15.93 -6.16 19.41
C LEU A 44 14.40 -6.34 19.33
N GLY A 45 13.63 -5.46 20.00
CA GLY A 45 12.16 -5.50 19.95
C GLY A 45 11.64 -5.23 18.54
N ALA A 46 12.20 -4.26 17.83
CA ALA A 46 11.87 -3.99 16.43
C ALA A 46 12.18 -5.21 15.53
N ALA A 47 13.35 -5.81 15.67
CA ALA A 47 13.75 -7.00 14.91
C ALA A 47 12.82 -8.19 15.15
N ILE A 48 12.48 -8.49 16.40
CA ILE A 48 11.54 -9.56 16.76
C ILE A 48 10.16 -9.25 16.18
N GLY A 49 9.69 -8.00 16.27
CA GLY A 49 8.43 -7.57 15.69
C GLY A 49 8.34 -7.81 14.18
N PHE A 50 9.40 -7.52 13.43
CA PHE A 50 9.48 -7.82 12.00
C PHE A 50 9.45 -9.32 11.71
N VAL A 51 10.15 -10.14 12.48
CA VAL A 51 10.13 -11.60 12.30
C VAL A 51 8.73 -12.17 12.55
N ILE A 52 8.09 -11.77 13.65
CA ILE A 52 6.74 -12.23 13.98
C ILE A 52 5.74 -11.76 12.90
N GLY A 53 5.80 -10.48 12.52
CA GLY A 53 4.95 -9.92 11.47
C GLY A 53 5.17 -10.64 10.13
N GLY A 54 6.40 -10.92 9.76
CA GLY A 54 6.74 -11.69 8.55
C GLY A 54 6.13 -13.10 8.54
N ILE A 55 6.20 -13.81 9.67
CA ILE A 55 5.56 -15.13 9.81
C ILE A 55 4.05 -15.03 9.67
N MET A 56 3.41 -14.04 10.30
CA MET A 56 1.96 -13.84 10.19
C MET A 56 1.55 -13.55 8.74
N ILE A 57 2.25 -12.63 8.06
CA ILE A 57 1.97 -12.28 6.67
C ILE A 57 2.20 -13.47 5.73
N PHE A 58 3.19 -14.33 6.01
CA PHE A 58 3.41 -15.54 5.24
C PHE A 58 2.18 -16.46 5.26
N PHE A 59 1.57 -16.69 6.42
CA PHE A 59 0.35 -17.51 6.52
C PHE A 59 -0.84 -16.86 5.80
N VAL A 60 -0.99 -15.54 5.91
CA VAL A 60 -2.00 -14.81 5.14
C VAL A 60 -1.77 -14.98 3.64
N GLY A 61 -0.53 -14.84 3.18
CA GLY A 61 -0.17 -15.05 1.77
C GLY A 61 -0.47 -16.47 1.27
N MET A 62 -0.23 -17.49 2.08
CA MET A 62 -0.60 -18.87 1.76
C MET A 62 -2.12 -19.03 1.56
N THR A 63 -2.93 -18.41 2.41
CA THR A 63 -4.40 -18.41 2.27
C THR A 63 -4.84 -17.75 0.96
N TYR A 64 -4.24 -16.61 0.59
CA TYR A 64 -4.52 -15.94 -0.68
C TYR A 64 -4.10 -16.77 -1.89
N ALA A 65 -2.96 -17.44 -1.80
CA ALA A 65 -2.48 -18.34 -2.87
C ALA A 65 -3.48 -19.48 -3.12
N GLU A 66 -4.00 -20.09 -2.06
CA GLU A 66 -5.01 -21.15 -2.14
C GLU A 66 -6.33 -20.64 -2.71
N LEU A 67 -6.83 -19.50 -2.23
CA LEU A 67 -8.05 -18.88 -2.73
C LEU A 67 -7.94 -18.51 -4.21
N THR A 68 -6.81 -17.98 -4.63
CA THR A 68 -6.58 -17.60 -6.03
C THR A 68 -6.51 -18.83 -6.93
N ALA A 69 -5.90 -19.91 -6.45
CA ALA A 69 -5.86 -21.18 -7.19
C ALA A 69 -7.27 -21.82 -7.31
N ALA A 70 -8.08 -21.73 -6.24
CA ALA A 70 -9.42 -22.28 -6.23
C ALA A 70 -10.42 -21.41 -7.04
N MET A 71 -10.18 -20.12 -7.15
CA MET A 71 -11.07 -19.16 -7.81
C MET A 71 -10.29 -18.25 -8.78
N PRO A 72 -9.83 -18.75 -9.93
CA PRO A 72 -9.02 -17.99 -10.88
C PRO A 72 -9.90 -17.03 -11.70
N GLN A 73 -10.40 -16.00 -11.05
CA GLN A 73 -11.26 -14.95 -11.64
C GLN A 73 -10.67 -13.57 -11.37
N CYS A 74 -10.90 -12.63 -12.28
CA CYS A 74 -10.58 -11.24 -12.04
C CYS A 74 -11.42 -10.66 -10.92
N GLY A 75 -10.82 -9.82 -10.07
CA GLY A 75 -11.49 -9.17 -8.95
C GLY A 75 -10.91 -9.55 -7.59
N GLY A 76 -10.04 -10.56 -7.52
CA GLY A 76 -9.31 -10.95 -6.29
C GLY A 76 -10.23 -11.05 -5.08
N GLU A 77 -9.98 -10.23 -4.08
CA GLU A 77 -10.68 -10.23 -2.80
C GLU A 77 -12.19 -9.96 -2.89
N HIS A 78 -12.62 -9.18 -3.88
CA HIS A 78 -14.05 -8.97 -4.14
C HIS A 78 -14.73 -10.30 -4.48
N VAL A 79 -14.11 -11.13 -5.30
CA VAL A 79 -14.66 -12.44 -5.70
C VAL A 79 -14.69 -13.41 -4.52
N PHE A 80 -13.62 -13.43 -3.73
CA PHE A 80 -13.50 -14.32 -2.57
C PHE A 80 -14.54 -13.96 -1.50
N SER A 81 -14.64 -12.68 -1.17
CA SER A 81 -15.59 -12.17 -0.18
C SER A 81 -17.05 -12.31 -0.66
N TYR A 82 -17.32 -12.14 -1.95
CA TYR A 82 -18.65 -12.32 -2.50
C TYR A 82 -19.13 -13.78 -2.38
N LYS A 83 -18.27 -14.73 -2.67
CA LYS A 83 -18.61 -16.16 -2.52
C LYS A 83 -18.77 -16.60 -1.08
N ALA A 84 -17.99 -16.01 -0.15
CA ALA A 84 -18.01 -16.38 1.26
C ALA A 84 -19.14 -15.68 2.05
N MET A 85 -19.39 -14.41 1.79
CA MET A 85 -20.25 -13.54 2.61
C MET A 85 -21.42 -12.90 1.86
N GLY A 86 -21.53 -13.14 0.55
CA GLY A 86 -22.56 -12.50 -0.31
C GLY A 86 -22.28 -11.03 -0.63
N SER A 87 -23.24 -10.34 -1.22
CA SER A 87 -23.04 -8.98 -1.76
C SER A 87 -22.74 -7.95 -0.69
N THR A 88 -23.42 -7.97 0.44
CA THR A 88 -23.21 -7.00 1.53
C THR A 88 -21.83 -7.15 2.16
N GLY A 89 -21.41 -8.38 2.45
CA GLY A 89 -20.09 -8.66 3.00
C GLY A 89 -18.96 -8.28 2.02
N SER A 90 -19.15 -8.59 0.74
CA SER A 90 -18.21 -8.22 -0.30
C SER A 90 -18.10 -6.69 -0.48
N PHE A 91 -19.21 -5.97 -0.40
CA PHE A 91 -19.20 -4.51 -0.47
C PHE A 91 -18.37 -3.90 0.67
N ILE A 92 -18.60 -4.34 1.91
CA ILE A 92 -17.84 -3.86 3.06
C ILE A 92 -16.36 -4.18 2.91
N CYS A 93 -16.03 -5.40 2.52
CA CYS A 93 -14.65 -5.85 2.33
C CYS A 93 -13.94 -5.01 1.26
N THR A 94 -14.57 -4.81 0.11
CA THR A 94 -14.03 -4.01 -1.01
C THR A 94 -13.80 -2.56 -0.58
N TRP A 95 -14.73 -1.96 0.16
CA TRP A 95 -14.56 -0.61 0.70
C TRP A 95 -13.37 -0.50 1.65
N MET A 96 -13.19 -1.49 2.55
CA MET A 96 -12.04 -1.52 3.46
C MET A 96 -10.72 -1.59 2.70
N ILE A 97 -10.66 -2.36 1.62
CA ILE A 97 -9.46 -2.46 0.78
C ILE A 97 -9.19 -1.15 0.05
N ILE A 98 -10.21 -0.52 -0.53
CA ILE A 98 -10.08 0.79 -1.19
C ILE A 98 -9.54 1.82 -0.20
N LEU A 99 -10.11 1.90 1.01
CA LEU A 99 -9.63 2.80 2.07
C LEU A 99 -8.19 2.50 2.46
N GLY A 100 -7.80 1.23 2.53
CA GLY A 100 -6.42 0.81 2.76
C GLY A 100 -5.48 1.35 1.70
N TYR A 101 -5.76 1.15 0.42
CA TYR A 101 -4.92 1.65 -0.67
C TYR A 101 -4.85 3.17 -0.73
N VAL A 102 -5.97 3.86 -0.52
CA VAL A 102 -5.99 5.33 -0.44
C VAL A 102 -5.14 5.82 0.72
N SER A 103 -5.22 5.18 1.88
CA SER A 103 -4.41 5.52 3.06
C SER A 103 -2.92 5.36 2.80
N VAL A 104 -2.51 4.31 2.08
CA VAL A 104 -1.10 4.10 1.69
C VAL A 104 -0.64 5.23 0.76
N ALA A 105 -1.42 5.58 -0.26
CA ALA A 105 -1.07 6.67 -1.18
C ALA A 105 -0.92 8.01 -0.44
N CYS A 106 -1.82 8.31 0.49
CA CYS A 106 -1.73 9.51 1.34
C CYS A 106 -0.48 9.48 2.22
N PHE A 107 -0.17 8.32 2.83
CA PHE A 107 1.00 8.18 3.67
C PHE A 107 2.30 8.37 2.88
N GLU A 108 2.41 7.78 1.70
CA GLU A 108 3.57 7.94 0.81
C GLU A 108 3.75 9.41 0.39
N ALA A 109 2.65 10.09 0.05
CA ALA A 109 2.69 11.50 -0.30
C ALA A 109 3.18 12.39 0.88
N CYS A 110 2.86 12.01 2.11
CA CYS A 110 3.31 12.72 3.32
C CYS A 110 4.74 12.35 3.74
N ALA A 111 5.18 11.13 3.45
CA ALA A 111 6.53 10.66 3.77
C ALA A 111 7.60 11.42 2.99
N PHE A 112 7.35 11.75 1.73
CA PHE A 112 8.31 12.41 0.87
C PHE A 112 8.76 13.80 1.37
N PRO A 113 7.86 14.74 1.73
CA PRO A 113 8.26 16.01 2.35
C PRO A 113 9.05 15.83 3.66
N THR A 114 8.69 14.83 4.45
CA THR A 114 9.41 14.51 5.69
C THR A 114 10.87 14.16 5.41
N ILE A 115 11.14 13.36 4.39
CA ILE A 115 12.50 12.99 3.99
C ILE A 115 13.27 14.22 3.50
N ILE A 116 12.64 15.11 2.73
CA ILE A 116 13.28 16.34 2.27
C ILE A 116 13.74 17.20 3.44
N THR A 117 13.01 17.25 4.55
CA THR A 117 13.42 18.03 5.71
C THR A 117 14.69 17.52 6.39
N TYR A 118 14.99 16.23 6.28
CA TYR A 118 16.27 15.68 6.76
C TYR A 118 17.45 16.11 5.89
N LEU A 119 17.23 16.29 4.58
CA LEU A 119 18.26 16.74 3.64
C LEU A 119 18.42 18.28 3.66
N TRP A 120 17.31 19.00 3.81
CA TRP A 120 17.25 20.46 3.86
C TRP A 120 16.39 20.94 5.02
N PRO A 121 16.99 21.16 6.21
CA PRO A 121 16.23 21.60 7.39
C PRO A 121 15.50 22.94 7.20
N GLY A 122 15.92 23.77 6.24
CA GLY A 122 15.26 25.04 5.90
C GLY A 122 14.08 24.90 4.91
N PHE A 123 13.70 23.69 4.54
CA PHE A 123 12.61 23.43 3.59
C PHE A 123 11.22 23.79 4.17
N LEU A 124 11.04 23.64 5.48
CA LEU A 124 9.78 23.98 6.16
C LEU A 124 9.57 25.49 6.19
N LYS A 125 8.81 26.01 5.22
CA LYS A 125 8.45 27.43 5.11
C LYS A 125 6.94 27.61 4.98
N GLY A 126 6.46 28.75 5.49
CA GLY A 126 5.05 29.11 5.40
C GLY A 126 4.17 28.25 6.32
N TYR A 127 4.39 28.39 7.64
CA TYR A 127 3.51 27.79 8.64
C TYR A 127 2.05 28.19 8.40
N LEU A 128 1.15 27.23 8.38
CA LEU A 128 -0.28 27.44 8.16
C LEU A 128 -1.09 27.22 9.44
N TYR A 129 -1.02 26.03 9.99
CA TYR A 129 -1.76 25.65 11.21
C TYR A 129 -1.22 24.32 11.77
N THR A 130 -1.66 24.00 13.00
CA THR A 130 -1.30 22.75 13.68
C THR A 130 -2.54 21.86 13.81
N VAL A 131 -2.42 20.58 13.44
CA VAL A 131 -3.48 19.57 13.61
C VAL A 131 -2.95 18.43 14.47
N ALA A 132 -3.61 18.14 15.57
CA ALA A 132 -3.25 17.04 16.47
C ALA A 132 -1.75 17.02 16.89
N GLY A 133 -1.14 18.20 17.03
CA GLY A 133 0.28 18.34 17.38
C GLY A 133 1.25 18.30 16.21
N PHE A 134 0.76 18.21 14.97
CA PHE A 134 1.57 18.28 13.75
C PHE A 134 1.44 19.64 13.09
N ASP A 135 2.56 20.32 12.87
CA ASP A 135 2.62 21.60 12.19
C ASP A 135 2.55 21.42 10.67
N ILE A 136 1.60 22.07 10.04
CA ILE A 136 1.41 22.03 8.59
C ILE A 136 2.03 23.27 7.96
N TYR A 137 2.94 23.05 7.02
CA TYR A 137 3.65 24.08 6.27
C TYR A 137 3.23 24.09 4.81
N ALA A 138 3.18 25.26 4.19
CA ALA A 138 2.80 25.42 2.78
C ALA A 138 3.74 24.63 1.84
N SER A 139 5.04 24.65 2.09
CA SER A 139 6.03 23.88 1.32
C SER A 139 5.78 22.36 1.41
N TRP A 140 5.38 21.89 2.58
CA TRP A 140 5.06 20.47 2.82
C TRP A 140 3.81 20.04 2.03
N LEU A 141 2.75 20.87 2.06
CA LEU A 141 1.53 20.64 1.30
C LEU A 141 1.78 20.61 -0.21
N ILE A 142 2.57 21.54 -0.74
CA ILE A 142 2.89 21.60 -2.17
C ILE A 142 3.56 20.29 -2.62
N VAL A 143 4.55 19.82 -1.88
CA VAL A 143 5.24 18.56 -2.24
C VAL A 143 4.29 17.36 -2.13
N ALA A 144 3.47 17.29 -1.08
CA ALA A 144 2.50 16.21 -0.94
C ALA A 144 1.50 16.18 -2.12
N ILE A 145 1.01 17.33 -2.55
CA ILE A 145 0.11 17.45 -3.70
C ILE A 145 0.82 17.02 -5.00
N VAL A 146 2.05 17.45 -5.22
CA VAL A 146 2.83 17.07 -6.41
C VAL A 146 3.07 15.55 -6.46
N VAL A 147 3.44 14.94 -5.35
CA VAL A 147 3.66 13.49 -5.26
C VAL A 147 2.36 12.74 -5.50
N ALA A 148 1.25 13.16 -4.88
CA ALA A 148 -0.06 12.56 -5.12
C ALA A 148 -0.47 12.65 -6.59
N PHE A 149 -0.24 13.80 -7.24
CA PHE A 149 -0.53 13.98 -8.65
C PHE A 149 0.34 13.09 -9.55
N LEU A 150 1.62 12.93 -9.23
CA LEU A 150 2.52 12.03 -9.96
C LEU A 150 2.08 10.57 -9.84
N ILE A 151 1.68 10.13 -8.66
CA ILE A 151 1.16 8.77 -8.44
C ILE A 151 -0.08 8.53 -9.30
N LEU A 152 -1.04 9.46 -9.28
CA LEU A 152 -2.26 9.37 -10.08
C LEU A 152 -1.97 9.39 -11.59
N SER A 153 -1.02 10.21 -12.03
CA SER A 153 -0.60 10.28 -13.43
C SER A 153 0.04 8.97 -13.89
N LEU A 154 0.89 8.34 -13.07
CA LEU A 154 1.51 7.06 -13.38
C LEU A 154 0.46 5.94 -13.49
N ILE A 155 -0.55 5.92 -12.62
CA ILE A 155 -1.65 4.97 -12.71
C ILE A 155 -2.41 5.15 -14.04
N HIS A 156 -2.69 6.39 -14.44
CA HIS A 156 -3.40 6.68 -15.68
C HIS A 156 -2.61 6.30 -16.94
N ILE A 157 -1.29 6.50 -16.95
CA ILE A 157 -0.41 6.14 -18.08
C ILE A 157 -0.26 4.62 -18.22
N SER A 158 -0.37 3.87 -17.14
CA SER A 158 -0.22 2.41 -17.15
C SER A 158 -1.50 1.68 -17.59
N GLU A 159 -2.62 2.36 -17.75
CA GLU A 159 -3.82 1.75 -18.33
C GLU A 159 -3.67 1.65 -19.86
N PRO A 160 -3.65 0.43 -20.44
CA PRO A 160 -3.67 0.28 -21.87
C PRO A 160 -5.02 0.76 -22.41
N THR A 161 -4.98 1.77 -23.25
CA THR A 161 -6.12 2.23 -24.05
C THR A 161 -6.51 1.18 -25.08
#